data_487ef866bf8b84a30f1d7eebf3c1a96f
#
_entry.id   487ef866bf8b84a30f1d7eebf3c1a96f
#
_cell.length_a   1.000
_cell.length_b   1.000
_cell.length_c   1.000
_cell.angle_alpha   90.00
_cell.angle_beta   90.00
_cell.angle_gamma   90.00
#
_symmetry.space_group_name_H-M   'P 1'
#
loop_
_entity.id
_entity.type
_entity.pdbx_description
1 polymer ?
#
loop_
_entity_poly.entity_id
_entity_poly.type
_entity_poly.pdbx_seq_one_letter_code
_entity_poly.pdbx_strand_id
1 'polypeptide(L)'
;MADSSKISTSTAPKPVGLYPHARKVGNLLFLSGVGPRTAGSDANDSGVPGLELDHNGNFKAFDFEAQVHSVFANVKAILEASGSSWEELVDVQVFLVDMKRDFHTFNRIYAEYFKEN
;
A
#
# COMPACT_ATOMS: atom_id res chain seq x y z
N MET A 1 23.07 -13.93 -10.74
CA MET A 1 22.12 -14.61 -9.85
C MET A 1 21.12 -13.64 -9.29
N ALA A 2 19.85 -14.03 -9.25
CA ALA A 2 18.85 -13.21 -8.59
C ALA A 2 19.10 -13.18 -7.07
N ASP A 3 18.96 -12.02 -6.47
CA ASP A 3 19.06 -11.86 -5.03
C ASP A 3 17.72 -12.27 -4.40
N SER A 4 17.68 -13.43 -3.75
CA SER A 4 16.47 -13.97 -3.15
C SER A 4 15.95 -13.15 -1.95
N SER A 5 16.75 -12.20 -1.44
CA SER A 5 16.30 -11.31 -0.37
C SER A 5 15.33 -10.23 -0.89
N LYS A 6 15.36 -9.97 -2.18
CA LYS A 6 14.51 -8.95 -2.81
C LYS A 6 13.21 -9.57 -3.30
N ILE A 7 12.11 -8.99 -2.91
CA ILE A 7 10.76 -9.44 -3.29
C ILE A 7 10.17 -8.46 -4.30
N SER A 8 9.74 -8.98 -5.43
CA SER A 8 8.99 -8.22 -6.44
C SER A 8 7.79 -9.04 -6.87
N THR A 9 6.66 -8.41 -7.07
CA THR A 9 5.43 -9.10 -7.44
C THR A 9 4.59 -8.25 -8.39
N SER A 10 3.84 -8.91 -9.25
CA SER A 10 2.85 -8.26 -10.12
C SER A 10 1.50 -8.08 -9.44
N THR A 11 1.32 -8.62 -8.23
CA THR A 11 0.05 -8.52 -7.49
C THR A 11 -0.08 -7.22 -6.69
N ALA A 12 0.96 -6.40 -6.69
CA ALA A 12 0.96 -5.06 -6.12
C ALA A 12 1.39 -4.06 -7.20
N PRO A 13 1.09 -2.77 -7.04
CA PRO A 13 1.52 -1.78 -8.04
C PRO A 13 3.03 -1.71 -8.12
N LYS A 14 3.53 -1.50 -9.34
CA LYS A 14 4.97 -1.38 -9.58
C LYS A 14 5.55 -0.22 -8.75
N PRO A 15 6.69 -0.41 -8.05
CA PRO A 15 7.32 0.69 -7.32
C PRO A 15 7.63 1.87 -8.23
N VAL A 16 7.48 3.07 -7.70
CA VAL A 16 7.72 4.31 -8.47
C VAL A 16 9.21 4.63 -8.62
N GLY A 17 10.08 3.86 -7.98
CA GLY A 17 11.53 4.04 -8.05
C GLY A 17 12.26 2.71 -8.20
N LEU A 18 13.58 2.78 -8.15
CA LEU A 18 14.45 1.61 -8.33
C LEU A 18 14.62 0.86 -7.01
N TYR A 19 13.57 0.23 -6.53
CA TYR A 19 13.60 -0.57 -5.31
C TYR A 19 12.58 -1.70 -5.41
N PRO A 20 12.80 -2.82 -4.69
CA PRO A 20 11.83 -3.91 -4.66
C PRO A 20 10.62 -3.58 -3.77
N HIS A 21 9.56 -4.38 -3.85
CA HIS A 21 8.41 -4.25 -2.95
C HIS A 21 8.79 -4.52 -1.49
N ALA A 22 9.71 -5.46 -1.26
CA ALA A 22 10.16 -5.82 0.08
C ALA A 22 11.54 -6.44 0.04
N ARG A 23 12.20 -6.49 1.19
CA ARG A 23 13.50 -7.13 1.33
C ARG A 23 13.57 -7.92 2.64
N LYS A 24 14.10 -9.13 2.55
CA LYS A 24 14.33 -9.99 3.72
C LYS A 24 15.71 -9.74 4.30
N VAL A 25 15.77 -9.59 5.63
CA VAL A 25 17.01 -9.49 6.38
C VAL A 25 16.90 -10.42 7.58
N GLY A 26 17.60 -11.55 7.53
CA GLY A 26 17.43 -12.60 8.54
C GLY A 26 16.00 -13.14 8.50
N ASN A 27 15.32 -13.12 9.62
CA ASN A 27 13.91 -13.51 9.73
C ASN A 27 12.95 -12.33 9.72
N LEU A 28 13.43 -11.14 9.36
CA LEU A 28 12.61 -9.94 9.23
C LEU A 28 12.36 -9.63 7.77
N LEU A 29 11.19 -9.07 7.50
CA LEU A 29 10.79 -8.60 6.18
C LEU A 29 10.48 -7.11 6.27
N PHE A 30 11.18 -6.32 5.46
CA PHE A 30 10.97 -4.88 5.39
C PHE A 30 10.26 -4.54 4.09
N LEU A 31 9.09 -3.95 4.18
CA LEU A 31 8.36 -3.46 3.02
C LEU A 31 8.79 -2.03 2.70
N SER A 32 8.93 -1.75 1.41
CA SER A 32 9.06 -0.38 0.93
C SER A 32 7.74 0.38 1.14
N GLY A 33 7.75 1.68 0.97
CA GLY A 33 6.53 2.47 1.10
C GLY A 33 5.43 1.97 0.17
N VAL A 34 4.22 1.83 0.69
CA VAL A 34 3.08 1.29 -0.03
C VAL A 34 2.00 2.36 -0.12
N GLY A 35 1.60 2.68 -1.34
CA GLY A 35 0.53 3.64 -1.59
C GLY A 35 -0.75 2.98 -2.08
N PRO A 36 -1.77 3.79 -2.40
CA PRO A 36 -3.11 3.27 -2.73
C PRO A 36 -3.31 2.89 -4.20
N ARG A 37 -2.29 2.98 -5.07
CA ARG A 37 -2.47 2.60 -6.48
C ARG A 37 -2.78 1.12 -6.59
N THR A 38 -3.62 0.76 -7.56
CA THR A 38 -3.93 -0.64 -7.84
C THR A 38 -2.86 -1.29 -8.70
N ALA A 39 -2.68 -2.61 -8.55
CA ALA A 39 -1.79 -3.38 -9.39
C ALA A 39 -2.19 -3.27 -10.86
N GLY A 40 -1.20 -3.14 -11.75
CA GLY A 40 -1.45 -3.02 -13.18
C GLY A 40 -2.00 -1.68 -13.64
N SER A 41 -2.09 -0.69 -12.75
CA SER A 41 -2.54 0.65 -13.14
C SER A 41 -1.57 1.31 -14.11
N ASP A 42 -2.15 2.02 -15.10
CA ASP A 42 -1.40 2.74 -16.11
C ASP A 42 -1.05 4.14 -15.61
N ALA A 43 0.05 4.69 -16.12
CA ALA A 43 0.44 6.08 -15.84
C ALA A 43 -0.54 7.11 -16.39
N ASN A 44 -1.42 6.71 -17.32
CA ASN A 44 -2.40 7.61 -17.94
C ASN A 44 -3.69 7.75 -17.16
N ASP A 45 -3.93 6.91 -16.15
CA ASP A 45 -5.05 7.06 -15.23
C ASP A 45 -4.52 7.34 -13.81
N SER A 46 -5.42 7.65 -12.89
CA SER A 46 -5.00 7.91 -11.52
C SER A 46 -4.44 6.65 -10.85
N GLY A 47 -4.92 5.48 -11.25
CA GLY A 47 -4.58 4.21 -10.62
C GLY A 47 -5.00 4.09 -9.16
N VAL A 48 -5.65 5.11 -8.60
CA VAL A 48 -6.05 5.19 -7.20
C VAL A 48 -7.56 5.10 -7.10
N PRO A 49 -8.11 4.11 -6.37
CA PRO A 49 -9.56 3.99 -6.21
C PRO A 49 -10.19 5.25 -5.66
N GLY A 50 -11.29 5.69 -6.27
CA GLY A 50 -12.04 6.86 -5.83
C GLY A 50 -11.41 8.20 -6.17
N LEU A 51 -10.22 8.22 -6.78
CA LEU A 51 -9.59 9.47 -7.21
C LEU A 51 -10.06 9.83 -8.62
N GLU A 52 -10.61 11.02 -8.74
CA GLU A 52 -11.01 11.58 -10.03
C GLU A 52 -10.10 12.74 -10.39
N LEU A 53 -9.66 12.76 -11.65
CA LEU A 53 -8.88 13.86 -12.21
C LEU A 53 -9.71 14.62 -13.22
N ASP A 54 -9.50 15.93 -13.32
CA ASP A 54 -10.11 16.73 -14.37
C ASP A 54 -9.35 16.52 -15.69
N HIS A 55 -9.83 17.16 -16.77
CA HIS A 55 -9.21 17.03 -18.10
C HIS A 55 -7.78 17.61 -18.16
N ASN A 56 -7.36 18.37 -17.17
CA ASN A 56 -6.00 18.92 -17.07
C ASN A 56 -5.09 18.07 -16.16
N GLY A 57 -5.62 16.96 -15.60
CA GLY A 57 -4.87 16.11 -14.69
C GLY A 57 -4.83 16.59 -13.25
N ASN A 58 -5.63 17.59 -12.89
CA ASN A 58 -5.73 18.08 -11.52
C ASN A 58 -6.73 17.26 -10.71
N PHE A 59 -6.56 17.23 -9.39
CA PHE A 59 -7.48 16.52 -8.50
C PHE A 59 -8.86 17.16 -8.53
N LYS A 60 -9.87 16.34 -8.81
CA LYS A 60 -11.27 16.75 -8.82
C LYS A 60 -12.00 16.24 -7.59
N ALA A 61 -11.82 14.96 -7.27
CA ALA A 61 -12.43 14.33 -6.11
C ALA A 61 -11.58 13.14 -5.68
N PHE A 62 -11.69 12.74 -4.41
CA PHE A 62 -11.03 11.55 -3.90
C PHE A 62 -11.88 10.90 -2.82
N ASP A 63 -11.59 9.64 -2.54
CA ASP A 63 -12.24 8.83 -1.50
C ASP A 63 -11.16 8.28 -0.59
N PHE A 64 -11.00 8.89 0.58
CA PHE A 64 -9.96 8.50 1.52
C PHE A 64 -10.13 7.06 2.01
N GLU A 65 -11.37 6.63 2.31
CA GLU A 65 -11.62 5.25 2.76
C GLU A 65 -11.20 4.24 1.70
N ALA A 66 -11.54 4.49 0.43
CA ALA A 66 -11.12 3.63 -0.66
C ALA A 66 -9.59 3.55 -0.76
N GLN A 67 -8.89 4.65 -0.51
CA GLN A 67 -7.43 4.66 -0.51
C GLN A 67 -6.84 3.81 0.62
N VAL A 68 -7.41 3.90 1.83
CA VAL A 68 -6.95 3.10 2.97
C VAL A 68 -7.10 1.60 2.68
N HIS A 69 -8.27 1.19 2.19
CA HIS A 69 -8.51 -0.20 1.83
C HIS A 69 -7.54 -0.67 0.74
N SER A 70 -7.26 0.17 -0.24
CA SER A 70 -6.33 -0.16 -1.33
C SER A 70 -4.89 -0.33 -0.81
N VAL A 71 -4.44 0.54 0.09
CA VAL A 71 -3.11 0.41 0.71
C VAL A 71 -2.99 -0.92 1.45
N PHE A 72 -3.99 -1.27 2.26
CA PHE A 72 -3.97 -2.52 3.01
C PHE A 72 -4.02 -3.74 2.09
N ALA A 73 -4.79 -3.68 1.00
CA ALA A 73 -4.79 -4.75 0.01
C ALA A 73 -3.41 -4.92 -0.63
N ASN A 74 -2.72 -3.82 -0.93
CA ASN A 74 -1.37 -3.87 -1.50
C ASN A 74 -0.35 -4.42 -0.50
N VAL A 75 -0.42 -4.02 0.76
CA VAL A 75 0.44 -4.57 1.82
C VAL A 75 0.23 -6.08 1.93
N LYS A 76 -1.02 -6.52 1.97
CA LYS A 76 -1.35 -7.95 2.04
C LYS A 76 -0.78 -8.72 0.85
N ALA A 77 -0.92 -8.19 -0.36
CA ALA A 77 -0.38 -8.82 -1.56
C ALA A 77 1.15 -8.98 -1.48
N ILE A 78 1.85 -7.97 -1.00
CA ILE A 78 3.31 -8.02 -0.85
C ILE A 78 3.70 -9.04 0.23
N LEU A 79 3.01 -9.07 1.36
CA LEU A 79 3.26 -10.05 2.41
C LEU A 79 3.09 -11.49 1.88
N GLU A 80 2.00 -11.76 1.18
CA GLU A 80 1.72 -13.07 0.61
C GLU A 80 2.78 -13.47 -0.42
N ALA A 81 3.18 -12.54 -1.30
CA ALA A 81 4.24 -12.79 -2.28
C ALA A 81 5.60 -13.05 -1.61
N SER A 82 5.77 -12.59 -0.40
CA SER A 82 7.00 -12.75 0.37
C SER A 82 7.00 -14.03 1.23
N GLY A 83 5.92 -14.79 1.21
CA GLY A 83 5.76 -15.99 2.06
C GLY A 83 5.40 -15.65 3.50
N SER A 84 4.91 -14.43 3.76
CA SER A 84 4.47 -13.97 5.07
C SER A 84 2.94 -13.85 5.10
N SER A 85 2.40 -13.27 6.15
CA SER A 85 0.97 -13.08 6.31
C SER A 85 0.67 -11.81 7.09
N TRP A 86 -0.59 -11.40 7.07
CA TRP A 86 -1.05 -10.22 7.80
C TRP A 86 -0.77 -10.32 9.30
N GLU A 87 -0.94 -11.52 9.87
CA GLU A 87 -0.77 -11.78 11.29
C GLU A 87 0.69 -11.71 11.74
N GLU A 88 1.63 -11.75 10.81
CA GLU A 88 3.06 -11.65 11.09
C GLU A 88 3.55 -10.20 11.16
N LEU A 89 2.68 -9.22 10.94
CA LEU A 89 3.06 -7.80 11.04
C LEU A 89 3.51 -7.46 12.46
N VAL A 90 4.67 -6.83 12.57
CA VAL A 90 5.29 -6.44 13.84
C VAL A 90 5.14 -4.94 14.07
N ASP A 91 5.30 -4.15 13.03
CA ASP A 91 5.31 -2.69 13.11
C ASP A 91 4.73 -2.12 11.83
N VAL A 92 3.90 -1.07 11.98
CA VAL A 92 3.29 -0.36 10.86
C VAL A 92 3.47 1.13 11.09
N GLN A 93 4.10 1.80 10.14
CA GLN A 93 4.24 3.24 10.15
C GLN A 93 3.34 3.84 9.07
N VAL A 94 2.51 4.81 9.45
CA VAL A 94 1.50 5.38 8.57
C VAL A 94 1.72 6.89 8.45
N PHE A 95 1.66 7.38 7.22
CA PHE A 95 1.72 8.81 6.93
C PHE A 95 0.41 9.25 6.29
N LEU A 96 -0.26 10.23 6.88
CA LEU A 96 -1.47 10.84 6.36
C LEU A 96 -1.16 12.26 5.92
N VAL A 97 -1.65 12.65 4.74
CA VAL A 97 -1.46 14.01 4.22
C VAL A 97 -2.17 15.05 5.09
N ASP A 98 -3.35 14.70 5.59
CA ASP A 98 -4.14 15.58 6.44
C ASP A 98 -4.60 14.83 7.70
N MET A 99 -3.76 14.84 8.72
CA MET A 99 -4.00 14.13 9.97
C MET A 99 -5.28 14.56 10.66
N LYS A 100 -5.57 15.86 10.69
CA LYS A 100 -6.75 16.37 11.38
C LYS A 100 -8.03 15.88 10.73
N ARG A 101 -8.08 15.89 9.41
CA ARG A 101 -9.25 15.46 8.65
C ARG A 101 -9.45 13.96 8.71
N ASP A 102 -8.36 13.18 8.59
CA ASP A 102 -8.44 11.76 8.23
C ASP A 102 -8.13 10.79 9.36
N PHE A 103 -7.59 11.27 10.49
CA PHE A 103 -7.10 10.40 11.57
C PHE A 103 -8.19 9.47 12.13
N HIS A 104 -9.37 10.01 12.44
CA HIS A 104 -10.45 9.21 13.01
C HIS A 104 -10.99 8.16 12.01
N THR A 105 -11.13 8.56 10.76
CA THR A 105 -11.55 7.65 9.69
C THR A 105 -10.53 6.54 9.50
N PHE A 106 -9.25 6.89 9.47
CA PHE A 106 -8.18 5.91 9.36
C PHE A 106 -8.22 4.91 10.52
N ASN A 107 -8.32 5.38 11.75
CA ASN A 107 -8.35 4.51 12.92
C ASN A 107 -9.55 3.56 12.93
N ARG A 108 -10.71 4.02 12.48
CA ARG A 108 -11.89 3.19 12.36
C ARG A 108 -11.65 2.02 11.38
N ILE A 109 -11.07 2.30 10.24
CA ILE A 109 -10.77 1.28 9.22
C ILE A 109 -9.63 0.37 9.72
N TYR A 110 -8.59 0.95 10.31
CA TYR A 110 -7.46 0.21 10.88
C TYR A 110 -7.96 -0.88 11.83
N ALA A 111 -8.92 -0.54 12.70
CA ALA A 111 -9.49 -1.48 13.64
C ALA A 111 -10.17 -2.68 12.97
N GLU A 112 -10.67 -2.53 11.75
CA GLU A 112 -11.26 -3.64 11.01
C GLU A 112 -10.22 -4.68 10.59
N TYR A 113 -8.97 -4.25 10.37
CA TYR A 113 -7.87 -5.10 9.91
C TYR A 113 -7.03 -5.68 11.05
N PHE A 114 -7.03 -5.05 12.21
CA PHE A 114 -6.17 -5.40 13.35
C PHE A 114 -6.98 -5.67 14.63
N LYS A 115 -8.03 -6.46 14.52
CA LYS A 115 -8.99 -6.66 15.62
C LYS A 115 -8.40 -7.28 16.89
N GLU A 116 -7.36 -8.09 16.76
CA GLU A 116 -6.83 -8.87 17.87
C GLU A 116 -5.32 -8.69 18.10
N ASN A 117 -4.71 -7.74 17.42
CA ASN A 117 -3.26 -7.53 17.54
C ASN A 117 -2.93 -6.24 18.26
#